data_27459d433624600ea0523fc329ebb44c
#
_entry.id   27459d433624600ea0523fc329ebb44c
#
_cell.length_a   1.000
_cell.length_b   1.000
_cell.length_c   1.000
_cell.angle_alpha   90.00
_cell.angle_beta   90.00
_cell.angle_gamma   90.00
#
_symmetry.space_group_name_H-M   'P 1'
#
loop_
_entity.id
_entity.type
_entity.pdbx_description
1 polymer ?
#
loop_
_entity_poly.entity_id
_entity_poly.type
_entity_poly.pdbx_seq_one_letter_code
_entity_poly.pdbx_strand_id
1 'polypeptide(L)'
;MANWNRIDLIDIIEFYASDNDMICCEEELSERFDSEILPGVIEAYGEDDEPAISEAFNNWTDMLCKDGEIHPEQYNSYCYVGRLA
;
A
#
# COMPACT_ATOMS: atom_id res chain seq x y z
N MET A 1 -15.57 -5.89 -28.22
CA MET A 1 -14.38 -5.40 -27.51
C MET A 1 -14.65 -5.42 -26.00
N ALA A 2 -13.73 -5.92 -25.25
CA ALA A 2 -13.88 -5.96 -23.79
C ALA A 2 -13.75 -4.55 -23.22
N ASN A 3 -14.67 -4.22 -22.31
CA ASN A 3 -14.58 -2.98 -21.54
C ASN A 3 -13.81 -3.27 -20.26
N TRP A 4 -12.53 -2.96 -20.26
CA TRP A 4 -11.71 -3.11 -19.08
C TRP A 4 -12.02 -1.99 -18.12
N ASN A 5 -12.48 -2.33 -16.93
CA ASN A 5 -12.68 -1.35 -15.87
C ASN A 5 -11.53 -1.44 -14.87
N ARG A 6 -11.52 -0.55 -13.88
CA ARG A 6 -10.42 -0.49 -12.91
C ARG A 6 -10.33 -1.76 -12.06
N ILE A 7 -11.47 -2.39 -11.77
CA ILE A 7 -11.51 -3.61 -10.97
C ILE A 7 -10.79 -4.74 -11.70
N ASP A 8 -11.09 -4.91 -12.99
CA ASP A 8 -10.46 -5.95 -13.80
C ASP A 8 -8.95 -5.73 -13.90
N LEU A 9 -8.52 -4.49 -14.05
CA LEU A 9 -7.09 -4.17 -14.12
C LEU A 9 -6.38 -4.47 -12.80
N ILE A 10 -6.99 -4.11 -11.68
CA ILE A 10 -6.42 -4.41 -10.36
C ILE A 10 -6.34 -5.91 -10.12
N ASP A 11 -7.35 -6.66 -10.50
CA ASP A 11 -7.34 -8.13 -10.37
C ASP A 11 -6.18 -8.75 -11.14
N ILE A 12 -5.93 -8.28 -12.35
CA ILE A 12 -4.83 -8.75 -13.18
C ILE A 12 -3.49 -8.42 -12.52
N ILE A 13 -3.36 -7.22 -12.00
CA ILE A 13 -2.14 -6.76 -11.34
C ILE A 13 -1.88 -7.57 -10.07
N GLU A 14 -2.91 -7.85 -9.28
CA GLU A 14 -2.78 -8.64 -8.06
C GLU A 14 -2.38 -10.08 -8.36
N PHE A 15 -2.91 -10.64 -9.42
CA PHE A 15 -2.51 -11.96 -9.87
C PHE A 15 -1.02 -11.98 -10.26
N TYR A 16 -0.59 -11.00 -11.02
CA TYR A 16 0.81 -10.85 -11.41
C TYR A 16 1.71 -10.67 -10.19
N ALA A 17 1.29 -9.84 -9.27
CA ALA A 17 2.07 -9.55 -8.05
C ALA A 17 2.24 -10.81 -7.20
N SER A 18 1.18 -11.60 -7.04
CA SER A 18 1.24 -12.86 -6.30
C SER A 18 2.22 -13.84 -6.93
N ASP A 19 2.25 -13.90 -8.28
CA ASP A 19 3.11 -14.80 -9.01
C ASP A 19 4.59 -14.38 -8.97
N ASN A 20 4.87 -13.12 -8.66
CA ASN A 20 6.22 -12.54 -8.65
C ASN A 20 6.70 -12.13 -7.25
N ASP A 21 6.09 -12.66 -6.21
CA ASP A 21 6.42 -12.37 -4.80
C ASP A 21 6.32 -10.88 -4.45
N MET A 22 5.48 -10.15 -5.14
CA MET A 22 5.18 -8.76 -4.85
C MET A 22 4.01 -8.66 -3.88
N ILE A 23 3.84 -7.49 -3.28
CA ILE A 23 2.67 -7.23 -2.43
C ILE A 23 1.42 -7.31 -3.30
N CYS A 24 0.48 -8.16 -2.95
CA CYS A 24 -0.64 -8.49 -3.83
C CYS A 24 -2.00 -7.98 -3.36
N CYS A 25 -2.11 -7.36 -2.19
CA CYS A 25 -3.38 -6.80 -1.72
C CYS A 25 -3.16 -5.65 -0.75
N GLU A 26 -4.23 -4.88 -0.57
CA GLU A 26 -4.23 -3.71 0.29
C GLU A 26 -3.97 -4.08 1.75
N GLU A 27 -4.54 -5.17 2.21
CA GLU A 27 -4.35 -5.64 3.58
C GLU A 27 -2.90 -6.04 3.84
N GLU A 28 -2.28 -6.74 2.92
CA GLU A 28 -0.87 -7.13 3.04
C GLU A 28 0.03 -5.90 3.09
N LEU A 29 -0.22 -4.92 2.24
CA LEU A 29 0.52 -3.67 2.23
C LEU A 29 0.40 -2.96 3.57
N SER A 30 -0.81 -2.88 4.11
CA SER A 30 -1.07 -2.22 5.38
C SER A 30 -0.45 -2.95 6.56
N GLU A 31 -0.46 -4.29 6.54
CA GLU A 31 0.18 -5.10 7.58
C GLU A 31 1.69 -4.87 7.60
N ARG A 32 2.31 -4.78 6.44
CA ARG A 32 3.74 -4.50 6.35
C ARG A 32 4.05 -3.10 6.87
N PHE A 33 3.22 -2.12 6.55
CA PHE A 33 3.36 -0.78 7.10
C PHE A 33 3.29 -0.79 8.62
N ASP A 34 2.29 -1.49 9.18
CA ASP A 34 2.12 -1.60 10.63
C ASP A 34 3.33 -2.23 11.32
N SER A 35 3.98 -3.19 10.66
CA SER A 35 5.13 -3.90 11.24
C SER A 35 6.42 -3.11 11.10
N GLU A 36 6.64 -2.46 9.96
CA GLU A 36 7.95 -1.94 9.59
C GLU A 36 8.06 -0.43 9.74
N ILE A 37 6.97 0.30 9.51
CA ILE A 37 7.00 1.76 9.45
C ILE A 37 6.26 2.41 10.60
N LEU A 38 5.09 1.91 10.94
CA LEU A 38 4.22 2.51 11.95
C LEU A 38 4.89 2.70 13.32
N PRO A 39 5.68 1.74 13.84
CA PRO A 39 6.32 1.96 15.15
C PRO A 39 7.17 3.21 15.19
N GLY A 40 7.91 3.51 14.14
CA GLY A 40 8.73 4.72 14.06
C GLY A 40 7.89 5.99 13.98
N VAL A 41 6.76 5.93 13.26
CA VAL A 41 5.85 7.07 13.16
C VAL A 41 5.21 7.37 14.52
N ILE A 42 4.77 6.34 15.22
CA ILE A 42 4.17 6.48 16.55
C ILE A 42 5.19 7.08 17.52
N GLU A 43 6.44 6.60 17.48
CA GLU A 43 7.50 7.11 18.35
C GLU A 43 7.77 8.59 18.09
N ALA A 44 7.73 9.01 16.83
CA ALA A 44 8.06 10.38 16.44
C ALA A 44 6.87 11.35 16.62
N TYR A 45 5.65 10.90 16.36
CA TYR A 45 4.47 11.78 16.27
C TYR A 45 3.31 11.37 17.18
N GLY A 46 3.25 10.12 17.62
CA GLY A 46 2.16 9.60 18.45
C GLY A 46 1.08 8.90 17.64
N GLU A 47 0.26 8.10 18.33
CA GLU A 47 -0.80 7.30 17.69
C GLU A 47 -1.96 8.14 17.17
N ASP A 48 -2.15 9.34 17.71
CA ASP A 48 -3.27 10.19 17.38
C ASP A 48 -3.00 11.13 16.20
N ASP A 49 -1.79 11.11 15.64
CA ASP A 49 -1.43 12.00 14.55
C ASP A 49 -1.77 11.35 13.20
N GLU A 50 -3.06 11.37 12.84
CA GLU A 50 -3.53 10.80 11.58
C GLU A 50 -2.85 11.40 10.35
N PRO A 51 -2.64 12.74 10.25
CA PRO A 51 -1.94 13.30 9.11
C PRO A 51 -0.52 12.76 8.94
N ALA A 52 0.21 12.60 10.05
CA ALA A 52 1.57 12.06 9.98
C ALA A 52 1.57 10.61 9.53
N ILE A 53 0.61 9.81 10.00
CA ILE A 53 0.48 8.39 9.63
C ILE A 53 0.14 8.28 8.14
N SER A 54 -0.82 9.08 7.66
CA SER A 54 -1.21 9.07 6.25
C SER A 54 -0.06 9.50 5.35
N GLU A 55 0.67 10.53 5.73
CA GLU A 55 1.82 11.00 4.96
C GLU A 55 2.93 9.95 4.92
N ALA A 56 3.20 9.32 6.05
CA ALA A 56 4.20 8.25 6.12
C ALA A 56 3.82 7.07 5.23
N PHE A 57 2.55 6.68 5.23
CA PHE A 57 2.07 5.60 4.36
C PHE A 57 2.24 5.97 2.88
N ASN A 58 1.85 7.18 2.51
CA ASN A 58 1.98 7.64 1.13
C ASN A 58 3.43 7.70 0.68
N ASN A 59 4.33 8.21 1.52
CA ASN A 59 5.75 8.31 1.18
C ASN A 59 6.38 6.92 1.05
N TRP A 60 6.02 6.01 1.94
CA TRP A 60 6.53 4.65 1.90
C TRP A 60 6.05 3.90 0.66
N THR A 61 4.76 4.00 0.34
CA THR A 61 4.21 3.33 -0.85
C THR A 61 4.75 3.93 -2.14
N ASP A 62 5.00 5.23 -2.16
CA ASP A 62 5.67 5.87 -3.31
C ASP A 62 7.07 5.27 -3.53
N MET A 63 7.81 5.08 -2.44
CA MET A 63 9.13 4.44 -2.50
C MET A 63 9.04 3.01 -3.00
N LEU A 64 8.07 2.23 -2.51
CA LEU A 64 7.84 0.85 -2.98
C LEU A 64 7.51 0.82 -4.46
N CYS A 65 6.72 1.76 -4.93
CA CYS A 65 6.36 1.87 -6.34
C CYS A 65 7.61 2.16 -7.19
N LYS A 66 8.45 3.08 -6.74
CA LYS A 66 9.69 3.42 -7.44
C LYS A 66 10.68 2.27 -7.46
N ASP A 67 10.70 1.46 -6.41
CA ASP A 67 11.55 0.28 -6.32
C ASP A 67 10.99 -0.92 -7.07
N GLY A 68 9.80 -0.82 -7.63
CA GLY A 68 9.16 -1.90 -8.36
C GLY A 68 8.51 -2.97 -7.49
N GLU A 69 8.33 -2.72 -6.21
CA GLU A 69 7.69 -3.68 -5.30
C GLU A 69 6.18 -3.64 -5.35
N ILE A 70 5.60 -2.54 -5.82
CA ILE A 70 4.17 -2.45 -6.14
C ILE A 70 4.00 -1.75 -7.47
N HIS A 71 2.88 -2.02 -8.12
CA HIS A 71 2.53 -1.39 -9.40
C HIS A 71 1.93 0.00 -9.16
N PRO A 72 2.12 0.97 -10.07
CA PRO A 72 1.50 2.29 -9.94
C PRO A 72 -0.02 2.26 -9.72
N GLU A 73 -0.73 1.31 -10.29
CA GLU A 73 -2.17 1.17 -10.06
C GLU A 73 -2.48 0.75 -8.63
N GLN A 74 -1.64 -0.07 -8.02
CA GLN A 74 -1.76 -0.41 -6.60
C GLN A 74 -1.51 0.82 -5.74
N TYR A 75 -0.49 1.58 -6.05
CA TYR A 75 -0.19 2.83 -5.35
C TYR A 75 -1.36 3.82 -5.41
N ASN A 76 -2.00 3.94 -6.58
CA ASN A 76 -3.11 4.87 -6.77
C ASN A 76 -4.42 4.39 -6.15
N SER A 77 -4.61 3.07 -6.01
CA SER A 77 -5.88 2.48 -5.59
C SER A 77 -5.91 2.05 -4.14
N TYR A 78 -4.75 1.70 -3.57
CA TYR A 78 -4.68 1.18 -2.21
C TYR A 78 -4.62 2.31 -1.19
N CYS A 79 -5.38 2.12 -0.11
CA CYS A 79 -5.37 3.02 1.04
C CYS A 79 -4.87 2.26 2.26
N TYR A 80 -4.47 3.00 3.27
CA TYR A 80 -4.09 2.37 4.53
C TYR A 80 -5.34 1.82 5.22
N VAL A 81 -5.34 0.50 5.47
CA VAL A 81 -6.44 -0.19 6.17
C VAL A 81 -5.90 -0.97 7.38
N GLY A 82 -4.79 -0.51 7.92
CA GLY A 82 -4.11 -1.18 9.03
C GLY A 82 -4.66 -0.81 10.40
N ARG A 83 -3.81 -1.04 11.41
CA ARG A 83 -4.17 -0.96 12.82
C ARG A 83 -4.76 0.38 13.27
N LEU A 84 -4.28 1.48 12.69
CA LEU A 84 -4.73 2.82 13.05
C LEU A 84 -5.59 3.48 11.96
N ALA A 85 -6.09 2.70 11.03
CA ALA A 85 -6.95 3.22 9.96
C ALA A 85 -8.31 3.67 10.47
#